data_f4040b9f0338b905a5e64d34c7934ffa
#
_entry.id   f4040b9f0338b905a5e64d34c7934ffa
#
_cell.length_a   1.000
_cell.length_b   1.000
_cell.length_c   1.000
_cell.angle_alpha   90.00
_cell.angle_beta   90.00
_cell.angle_gamma   90.00
#
_symmetry.space_group_name_H-M   'P 1'
#
loop_
_entity.id
_entity.type
_entity.pdbx_description
1 polymer ?
#
loop_
_entity_poly.entity_id
_entity_poly.type
_entity_poly.pdbx_seq_one_letter_code
_entity_poly.pdbx_strand_id
1 'polypeptide(L)'
;MAQYKSFYKLLESLADKYNDKAAVLYDTFEVSYRKLFDDSVKKALHLQHFDGNRIAIYGPASYRWIVNLFGTVLAGKDAALVDFFIPHDIRFKMIEKIDADYVLCSTNQYILSDANGIIINGAENDNVDGLTYNADDVKEGNILLFTAGENECDKAVVLTSDNIMSAIGYINVHCNCTEDDRVLAQIELSKIFGLLYCLIWPLSCGACICVGRGLRHIDADTYYYDATILPANPSMAEYLKKIKGFNDNLKNIIIGGAPCPYHLYECLRDRDINVSSVYGTSESTGCIAINYDEDGSYEPFADNTLKLSDDGEILLSGGCVMKGYYNDEAQTERKLKGGYLHTGDYGRINSSGRLIITKRNPAIISLPTGEKICRNVINREIESINGIAESYIMFYDEKLIAVISAIDKSEKVDRFKRKIDKYNDKKGYRWEIQKVVLLDMKLPRKDDGSVDEEALEKVIDEA
;
A
#
# COMPACT_ATOMS: atom_id res chain seq x y z
N MET A 1 16.99 4.90 16.75
CA MET A 1 16.32 3.87 17.59
C MET A 1 14.85 4.19 17.62
N ALA A 2 13.97 3.18 17.59
CA ALA A 2 12.53 3.39 17.69
C ALA A 2 12.18 4.15 18.98
N GLN A 3 11.41 5.23 18.84
CA GLN A 3 10.99 6.09 19.96
C GLN A 3 10.00 5.35 20.89
N TYR A 4 9.20 4.45 20.32
CA TYR A 4 8.16 3.67 20.99
C TYR A 4 8.43 2.17 20.83
N LYS A 5 7.97 1.37 21.80
CA LYS A 5 8.17 -0.09 21.80
C LYS A 5 6.94 -0.86 21.32
N SER A 6 5.76 -0.23 21.30
CA SER A 6 4.49 -0.87 20.96
C SER A 6 3.44 0.17 20.58
N PHE A 7 2.34 -0.26 19.98
CA PHE A 7 1.19 0.61 19.67
C PHE A 7 0.55 1.19 20.93
N TYR A 8 0.43 0.38 21.98
CA TYR A 8 -0.10 0.87 23.24
C TYR A 8 0.75 2.02 23.80
N LYS A 9 2.07 1.84 23.88
CA LYS A 9 2.99 2.88 24.38
C LYS A 9 3.03 4.12 23.49
N LEU A 10 2.87 3.94 22.17
CA LEU A 10 2.71 5.05 21.24
C LEU A 10 1.45 5.85 21.57
N LEU A 11 0.28 5.21 21.57
CA LEU A 11 -1.01 5.89 21.77
C LEU A 11 -1.14 6.49 23.17
N GLU A 12 -0.70 5.77 24.22
CA GLU A 12 -0.67 6.26 25.63
C GLU A 12 0.16 7.54 25.74
N SER A 13 1.40 7.50 25.24
CA SER A 13 2.31 8.66 25.29
C SER A 13 1.76 9.88 24.53
N LEU A 14 1.14 9.65 23.37
CA LEU A 14 0.52 10.72 22.58
C LEU A 14 -0.72 11.29 23.30
N ALA A 15 -1.55 10.44 23.89
CA ALA A 15 -2.71 10.84 24.67
C ALA A 15 -2.32 11.68 25.89
N ASP A 16 -1.24 11.30 26.57
CA ASP A 16 -0.74 12.04 27.74
C ASP A 16 -0.09 13.38 27.34
N LYS A 17 0.64 13.41 26.23
CA LYS A 17 1.31 14.64 25.75
C LYS A 17 0.34 15.62 25.13
N TYR A 18 -0.58 15.15 24.30
CA TYR A 18 -1.42 16.01 23.43
C TYR A 18 -2.88 16.09 23.85
N ASN A 19 -3.33 15.23 24.76
CA ASN A 19 -4.66 15.19 25.38
C ASN A 19 -5.80 15.63 24.45
N ASP A 20 -6.22 16.91 24.53
CA ASP A 20 -7.35 17.46 23.81
C ASP A 20 -7.03 17.92 22.37
N LYS A 21 -5.76 17.85 21.96
CA LYS A 21 -5.37 18.19 20.59
C LYS A 21 -5.99 17.22 19.59
N ALA A 22 -6.43 17.74 18.44
CA ALA A 22 -6.96 16.95 17.34
C ALA A 22 -5.93 15.93 16.85
N ALA A 23 -6.29 14.64 16.91
CA ALA A 23 -5.56 13.53 16.30
C ALA A 23 -6.12 13.18 14.91
N VAL A 24 -7.46 13.24 14.77
CA VAL A 24 -8.15 12.88 13.53
C VAL A 24 -9.25 13.91 13.24
N LEU A 25 -9.24 14.41 12.01
CA LEU A 25 -10.35 15.17 11.43
C LEU A 25 -11.04 14.28 10.39
N TYR A 26 -12.33 14.09 10.54
CA TYR A 26 -13.13 13.27 9.64
C TYR A 26 -14.46 13.96 9.39
N ASP A 27 -14.70 14.42 8.16
CA ASP A 27 -15.84 15.23 7.80
C ASP A 27 -15.95 16.46 8.74
N THR A 28 -17.01 16.59 9.51
CA THR A 28 -17.20 17.67 10.51
C THR A 28 -16.77 17.27 11.92
N PHE A 29 -16.26 16.07 12.10
CA PHE A 29 -15.87 15.56 13.42
C PHE A 29 -14.38 15.77 13.68
N GLU A 30 -14.11 16.25 14.89
CA GLU A 30 -12.77 16.35 15.45
C GLU A 30 -12.62 15.36 16.60
N VAL A 31 -11.56 14.56 16.55
CA VAL A 31 -11.26 13.54 17.57
C VAL A 31 -9.90 13.83 18.17
N SER A 32 -9.85 13.99 19.50
CA SER A 32 -8.60 14.25 20.21
C SER A 32 -7.73 13.00 20.37
N TYR A 33 -6.46 13.21 20.68
CA TYR A 33 -5.53 12.12 20.99
C TYR A 33 -5.99 11.28 22.17
N ARG A 34 -6.52 11.90 23.21
CA ARG A 34 -7.09 11.19 24.39
C ARG A 34 -8.25 10.30 23.96
N LYS A 35 -9.18 10.86 23.19
CA LYS A 35 -10.34 10.09 22.71
C LYS A 35 -9.94 8.94 21.80
N LEU A 36 -8.96 9.12 20.93
CA LEU A 36 -8.43 8.04 20.05
C LEU A 36 -7.86 6.89 20.88
N PHE A 37 -7.08 7.21 21.91
CA PHE A 37 -6.54 6.22 22.84
C PHE A 37 -7.65 5.47 23.59
N ASP A 38 -8.57 6.21 24.23
CA ASP A 38 -9.64 5.64 25.04
C ASP A 38 -10.58 4.76 24.20
N ASP A 39 -10.97 5.20 23.00
CA ASP A 39 -11.81 4.41 22.09
C ASP A 39 -11.07 3.15 21.58
N SER A 40 -9.77 3.24 21.35
CA SER A 40 -8.95 2.09 20.92
C SER A 40 -8.83 1.05 22.05
N VAL A 41 -8.60 1.49 23.29
CA VAL A 41 -8.55 0.61 24.46
C VAL A 41 -9.92 -0.01 24.74
N LYS A 42 -11.00 0.79 24.65
CA LYS A 42 -12.37 0.28 24.79
C LYS A 42 -12.67 -0.80 23.75
N LYS A 43 -12.28 -0.55 22.49
CA LYS A 43 -12.44 -1.56 21.42
C LYS A 43 -11.61 -2.81 21.70
N ALA A 44 -10.38 -2.67 22.22
CA ALA A 44 -9.55 -3.82 22.57
C ALA A 44 -10.19 -4.68 23.67
N LEU A 45 -10.67 -4.07 24.76
CA LEU A 45 -11.40 -4.75 25.83
C LEU A 45 -12.60 -5.53 25.29
N HIS A 46 -13.39 -4.91 24.43
CA HIS A 46 -14.51 -5.60 23.79
C HIS A 46 -14.06 -6.81 22.97
N LEU A 47 -13.04 -6.65 22.13
CA LEU A 47 -12.55 -7.72 21.26
C LEU A 47 -11.88 -8.87 22.01
N GLN A 48 -11.36 -8.65 23.21
CA GLN A 48 -10.82 -9.72 24.08
C GLN A 48 -11.87 -10.75 24.51
N HIS A 49 -13.16 -10.39 24.50
CA HIS A 49 -14.26 -11.33 24.82
C HIS A 49 -14.61 -12.29 23.68
N PHE A 50 -14.09 -12.06 22.49
CA PHE A 50 -14.33 -12.95 21.35
C PHE A 50 -13.23 -14.00 21.26
N ASP A 51 -13.62 -15.24 21.01
CA ASP A 51 -12.67 -16.29 20.65
C ASP A 51 -12.02 -15.97 19.30
N GLY A 52 -10.91 -16.63 18.97
CA GLY A 52 -10.20 -16.43 17.72
C GLY A 52 -9.11 -15.35 17.79
N ASN A 53 -8.24 -15.38 16.79
CA ASN A 53 -6.99 -14.62 16.80
C ASN A 53 -6.84 -13.64 15.62
N ARG A 54 -7.72 -13.67 14.60
CA ARG A 54 -7.59 -12.86 13.40
C ARG A 54 -8.89 -12.17 13.04
N ILE A 55 -8.79 -10.88 12.80
CA ILE A 55 -9.90 -10.01 12.46
C ILE A 55 -9.59 -9.31 11.15
N ALA A 56 -10.45 -9.48 10.14
CA ALA A 56 -10.39 -8.71 8.91
C ALA A 56 -11.01 -7.32 9.15
N ILE A 57 -10.29 -6.26 8.79
CA ILE A 57 -10.76 -4.89 8.84
C ILE A 57 -11.09 -4.45 7.42
N TYR A 58 -12.35 -4.06 7.21
CA TYR A 58 -12.91 -3.78 5.91
C TYR A 58 -13.72 -2.48 5.88
N GLY A 59 -13.67 -1.77 4.76
CA GLY A 59 -14.46 -0.57 4.50
C GLY A 59 -13.59 0.66 4.19
N PRO A 60 -14.22 1.79 3.84
CA PRO A 60 -13.48 3.02 3.55
C PRO A 60 -12.76 3.56 4.78
N ALA A 61 -11.69 4.32 4.55
CA ALA A 61 -10.97 5.03 5.60
C ALA A 61 -11.94 5.93 6.38
N SER A 62 -11.89 5.83 7.70
CA SER A 62 -12.74 6.56 8.62
C SER A 62 -12.18 6.47 10.03
N TYR A 63 -12.67 7.29 10.95
CA TYR A 63 -12.28 7.18 12.36
C TYR A 63 -12.56 5.77 12.93
N ARG A 64 -13.71 5.18 12.60
CA ARG A 64 -14.05 3.80 13.01
C ARG A 64 -13.05 2.77 12.47
N TRP A 65 -12.57 2.95 11.24
CA TRP A 65 -11.53 2.09 10.66
C TRP A 65 -10.24 2.14 11.48
N ILE A 66 -9.84 3.35 11.89
CA ILE A 66 -8.64 3.58 12.71
C ILE A 66 -8.78 2.92 14.09
N VAL A 67 -9.92 3.11 14.75
CA VAL A 67 -10.22 2.49 16.05
C VAL A 67 -10.28 0.95 15.93
N ASN A 68 -10.85 0.42 14.86
CA ASN A 68 -10.87 -1.02 14.61
C ASN A 68 -9.44 -1.59 14.47
N LEU A 69 -8.56 -0.89 13.75
CA LEU A 69 -7.16 -1.30 13.62
C LEU A 69 -6.47 -1.35 14.98
N PHE A 70 -6.43 -0.23 15.68
CA PHE A 70 -5.70 -0.16 16.96
C PHE A 70 -6.34 -1.07 18.01
N GLY A 71 -7.66 -1.08 18.11
CA GLY A 71 -8.37 -1.96 19.05
C GLY A 71 -8.10 -3.44 18.80
N THR A 72 -8.02 -3.86 17.52
CA THR A 72 -7.69 -5.26 17.19
C THR A 72 -6.27 -5.62 17.62
N VAL A 73 -5.29 -4.78 17.28
CA VAL A 73 -3.89 -5.03 17.65
C VAL A 73 -3.71 -5.02 19.17
N LEU A 74 -4.30 -4.05 19.87
CA LEU A 74 -4.27 -3.95 21.32
C LEU A 74 -5.00 -5.12 22.02
N ALA A 75 -6.00 -5.73 21.37
CA ALA A 75 -6.65 -6.93 21.90
C ALA A 75 -5.79 -8.20 21.82
N GLY A 76 -4.59 -8.11 21.24
CA GLY A 76 -3.70 -9.24 21.00
C GLY A 76 -4.08 -10.06 19.76
N LYS A 77 -4.91 -9.51 18.89
CA LYS A 77 -5.40 -10.19 17.68
C LYS A 77 -4.76 -9.62 16.42
N ASP A 78 -4.51 -10.47 15.43
CA ASP A 78 -3.97 -10.06 14.16
C ASP A 78 -5.01 -9.27 13.35
N ALA A 79 -4.64 -8.06 12.92
CA ALA A 79 -5.48 -7.17 12.12
C ALA A 79 -5.16 -7.35 10.63
N ALA A 80 -6.04 -7.99 9.88
CA ALA A 80 -5.89 -8.16 8.44
C ALA A 80 -6.59 -7.04 7.68
N LEU A 81 -5.81 -6.22 6.98
CA LEU A 81 -6.31 -5.04 6.29
C LEU A 81 -6.76 -5.40 4.88
N VAL A 82 -8.08 -5.42 4.66
CA VAL A 82 -8.69 -5.78 3.38
C VAL A 82 -9.03 -4.53 2.60
N ASP A 83 -8.49 -4.44 1.39
CA ASP A 83 -8.74 -3.32 0.49
C ASP A 83 -10.23 -3.24 0.12
N PHE A 84 -10.83 -2.08 0.36
CA PHE A 84 -12.25 -1.82 0.09
C PHE A 84 -12.60 -1.86 -1.40
N PHE A 85 -11.66 -1.51 -2.25
CA PHE A 85 -11.91 -1.30 -3.68
C PHE A 85 -11.65 -2.54 -4.57
N ILE A 86 -11.17 -3.63 -4.00
CA ILE A 86 -10.99 -4.88 -4.78
C ILE A 86 -12.34 -5.59 -5.00
N PRO A 87 -12.47 -6.33 -6.11
CA PRO A 87 -13.67 -7.10 -6.41
C PRO A 87 -14.07 -8.07 -5.29
N HIS A 88 -15.36 -8.27 -5.14
CA HIS A 88 -15.96 -9.05 -4.05
C HIS A 88 -15.43 -10.48 -3.95
N ASP A 89 -15.31 -11.19 -5.08
CA ASP A 89 -14.81 -12.57 -5.14
C ASP A 89 -13.35 -12.71 -4.71
N ILE A 90 -12.52 -11.71 -5.02
CA ILE A 90 -11.11 -11.65 -4.60
C ILE A 90 -11.02 -11.38 -3.10
N ARG A 91 -11.84 -10.47 -2.61
CA ARG A 91 -11.92 -10.11 -1.20
C ARG A 91 -12.27 -11.32 -0.32
N PHE A 92 -13.24 -12.14 -0.76
CA PHE A 92 -13.58 -13.38 -0.07
C PHE A 92 -12.39 -14.32 0.04
N LYS A 93 -11.70 -14.56 -1.07
CA LYS A 93 -10.51 -15.41 -1.10
C LYS A 93 -9.41 -14.89 -0.17
N MET A 94 -9.28 -13.57 -0.04
CA MET A 94 -8.32 -12.97 0.89
C MET A 94 -8.70 -13.26 2.34
N ILE A 95 -9.96 -13.05 2.71
CA ILE A 95 -10.48 -13.31 4.06
C ILE A 95 -10.37 -14.79 4.41
N GLU A 96 -10.73 -15.67 3.48
CA GLU A 96 -10.61 -17.12 3.64
C GLU A 96 -9.15 -17.57 3.79
N LYS A 97 -8.24 -17.02 2.98
CA LYS A 97 -6.81 -17.37 3.00
C LYS A 97 -6.12 -17.12 4.33
N ILE A 98 -6.56 -16.13 5.09
CA ILE A 98 -6.01 -15.81 6.40
C ILE A 98 -6.81 -16.46 7.54
N ASP A 99 -7.79 -17.30 7.26
CA ASP A 99 -8.67 -17.90 8.27
C ASP A 99 -9.19 -16.84 9.25
N ALA A 100 -9.75 -15.73 8.73
CA ALA A 100 -10.27 -14.67 9.58
C ALA A 100 -11.47 -15.17 10.40
N ASP A 101 -11.39 -15.02 11.72
CA ASP A 101 -12.46 -15.43 12.63
C ASP A 101 -13.63 -14.45 12.56
N TYR A 102 -13.33 -13.15 12.35
CA TYR A 102 -14.33 -12.08 12.32
C TYR A 102 -13.98 -11.02 11.28
N VAL A 103 -15.01 -10.24 10.90
CA VAL A 103 -14.86 -9.07 10.03
C VAL A 103 -15.42 -7.83 10.73
N LEU A 104 -14.59 -6.79 10.91
CA LEU A 104 -15.00 -5.48 11.37
C LEU A 104 -15.19 -4.54 10.19
N CYS A 105 -16.42 -4.06 9.99
CA CYS A 105 -16.74 -3.09 8.97
C CYS A 105 -16.64 -1.66 9.51
N SER A 106 -16.06 -0.75 8.74
CA SER A 106 -15.96 0.66 9.12
C SER A 106 -17.25 1.45 8.95
N THR A 107 -18.23 0.89 8.24
CA THR A 107 -19.57 1.48 8.06
C THR A 107 -20.65 0.40 8.12
N ASN A 108 -21.87 0.81 8.52
CA ASN A 108 -23.04 -0.11 8.54
C ASN A 108 -23.63 -0.39 7.14
N GLN A 109 -23.17 0.32 6.10
CA GLN A 109 -23.68 0.21 4.73
C GLN A 109 -23.11 -0.98 3.96
N TYR A 110 -21.98 -1.52 4.40
CA TYR A 110 -21.27 -2.60 3.72
C TYR A 110 -21.27 -3.86 4.57
N ILE A 111 -22.41 -4.54 4.58
CA ILE A 111 -22.51 -5.90 5.13
C ILE A 111 -21.98 -6.82 4.04
N LEU A 112 -20.91 -7.57 4.36
CA LEU A 112 -20.50 -8.72 3.56
C LEU A 112 -21.52 -9.83 3.78
N SER A 113 -22.60 -9.83 3.02
CA SER A 113 -23.77 -10.70 3.24
C SER A 113 -23.49 -12.20 3.12
N ASP A 114 -22.32 -12.57 2.58
CA ASP A 114 -21.99 -13.95 2.23
C ASP A 114 -20.66 -14.44 2.83
N ALA A 115 -20.06 -13.68 3.76
CA ALA A 115 -18.88 -14.17 4.47
C ALA A 115 -19.30 -15.30 5.42
N ASN A 116 -18.68 -16.47 5.32
CA ASN A 116 -18.82 -17.54 6.31
C ASN A 116 -18.27 -17.11 7.70
N GLY A 117 -17.80 -15.87 7.83
CA GLY A 117 -17.34 -15.26 9.06
C GLY A 117 -18.45 -14.47 9.76
N ILE A 118 -18.44 -14.47 11.08
CA ILE A 118 -19.33 -13.65 11.89
C ILE A 118 -18.93 -12.19 11.71
N ILE A 119 -19.81 -11.39 11.09
CA ILE A 119 -19.63 -9.95 10.97
C ILE A 119 -19.91 -9.35 12.35
N ILE A 120 -18.90 -8.81 12.98
CA ILE A 120 -19.06 -7.92 14.11
C ILE A 120 -19.27 -6.53 13.52
N ASN A 121 -20.51 -6.11 13.35
CA ASN A 121 -20.79 -4.68 13.21
C ASN A 121 -20.36 -4.06 14.55
N GLY A 122 -19.34 -3.20 14.53
CA GLY A 122 -18.90 -2.51 15.72
C GLY A 122 -20.09 -1.80 16.33
N ALA A 123 -20.75 -2.45 17.27
CA ALA A 123 -21.82 -1.85 18.03
C ALA A 123 -21.19 -0.73 18.86
N GLU A 124 -21.75 0.46 18.74
CA GLU A 124 -21.36 1.63 19.52
C GLU A 124 -21.67 1.45 21.03
N ASN A 125 -22.25 0.31 21.42
CA ASN A 125 -22.72 0.01 22.77
C ASN A 125 -21.97 -1.16 23.43
N ASP A 126 -20.66 -1.24 23.19
CA ASP A 126 -19.85 -2.21 23.92
C ASP A 126 -19.78 -1.80 25.39
N ASN A 127 -20.63 -2.42 26.21
CA ASN A 127 -20.55 -2.19 27.65
C ASN A 127 -19.34 -2.91 28.23
N VAL A 128 -18.24 -2.19 28.36
CA VAL A 128 -17.00 -2.61 29.00
C VAL A 128 -16.80 -1.89 30.34
N ASP A 129 -17.89 -1.37 30.93
CA ASP A 129 -17.86 -0.66 32.20
C ASP A 129 -17.30 -1.57 33.30
N GLY A 130 -16.32 -1.05 34.03
CA GLY A 130 -15.64 -1.80 35.10
C GLY A 130 -14.50 -2.71 34.64
N LEU A 131 -14.23 -2.84 33.35
CA LEU A 131 -13.06 -3.54 32.84
C LEU A 131 -11.84 -2.61 32.81
N THR A 132 -10.67 -3.16 33.16
CA THR A 132 -9.39 -2.45 33.11
C THR A 132 -8.49 -3.12 32.08
N TYR A 133 -7.99 -2.35 31.15
CA TYR A 133 -7.00 -2.84 30.20
C TYR A 133 -5.63 -2.91 30.86
N ASN A 134 -5.00 -4.07 30.84
CA ASN A 134 -3.64 -4.26 31.34
C ASN A 134 -2.70 -4.57 30.16
N ALA A 135 -1.91 -3.59 29.75
CA ALA A 135 -1.00 -3.73 28.61
C ALA A 135 0.10 -4.77 28.83
N ASP A 136 0.50 -5.03 30.09
CA ASP A 136 1.56 -5.99 30.40
C ASP A 136 1.09 -7.44 30.25
N ASP A 137 -0.21 -7.68 30.28
CA ASP A 137 -0.81 -9.01 30.16
C ASP A 137 -1.13 -9.38 28.70
N VAL A 138 -1.03 -8.43 27.76
CA VAL A 138 -1.43 -8.63 26.36
C VAL A 138 -0.25 -8.43 25.44
N LYS A 139 0.12 -9.48 24.72
CA LYS A 139 1.03 -9.34 23.58
C LYS A 139 0.23 -8.77 22.40
N GLU A 140 0.64 -7.61 21.88
CA GLU A 140 0.01 -6.99 20.71
C GLU A 140 -0.05 -7.95 19.52
N GLY A 141 -1.16 -7.90 18.77
CA GLY A 141 -1.32 -8.63 17.53
C GLY A 141 -0.49 -8.05 16.39
N ASN A 142 -0.42 -8.76 15.29
CA ASN A 142 0.28 -8.31 14.09
C ASN A 142 -0.68 -7.59 13.13
N ILE A 143 -0.11 -6.86 12.17
CA ILE A 143 -0.84 -6.32 11.03
C ILE A 143 -0.56 -7.21 9.82
N LEU A 144 -1.61 -7.69 9.15
CA LEU A 144 -1.51 -8.47 7.93
C LEU A 144 -1.90 -7.59 6.74
N LEU A 145 -0.96 -7.44 5.80
CA LEU A 145 -1.16 -6.67 4.58
C LEU A 145 -1.11 -7.57 3.36
N PHE A 146 -2.13 -7.49 2.52
CA PHE A 146 -2.13 -8.22 1.26
C PHE A 146 -1.28 -7.51 0.20
N THR A 147 -0.47 -8.29 -0.50
CA THR A 147 0.38 -7.82 -1.60
C THR A 147 0.30 -8.79 -2.77
N ALA A 148 0.43 -8.27 -4.00
CA ALA A 148 0.43 -9.09 -5.19
C ALA A 148 1.57 -10.13 -5.14
N GLY A 149 1.22 -11.39 -5.24
CA GLY A 149 2.18 -12.49 -5.33
C GLY A 149 2.73 -12.67 -6.75
N GLU A 150 3.93 -13.25 -6.89
CA GLU A 150 4.55 -13.48 -8.21
C GLU A 150 3.82 -14.52 -9.05
N ASN A 151 3.19 -15.50 -8.41
CA ASN A 151 2.59 -16.65 -9.08
C ASN A 151 1.13 -16.92 -8.75
N GLU A 152 0.56 -16.30 -7.72
CA GLU A 152 -0.82 -16.51 -7.25
C GLU A 152 -1.39 -15.27 -6.59
N CYS A 153 -2.70 -15.29 -6.32
CA CYS A 153 -3.38 -14.24 -5.60
C CYS A 153 -2.72 -13.94 -4.25
N ASP A 154 -2.52 -12.69 -4.04
CA ASP A 154 -2.18 -11.98 -2.81
C ASP A 154 -1.58 -12.79 -1.64
N LYS A 155 -0.36 -12.45 -1.29
CA LYS A 155 0.30 -12.91 -0.08
C LYS A 155 -0.08 -12.01 1.08
N ALA A 156 -0.24 -12.56 2.26
CA ALA A 156 -0.44 -11.77 3.47
C ALA A 156 0.90 -11.58 4.18
N VAL A 157 1.45 -10.39 4.11
CA VAL A 157 2.67 -9.97 4.80
C VAL A 157 2.35 -9.74 6.26
N VAL A 158 3.10 -10.35 7.18
CA VAL A 158 2.94 -10.21 8.63
C VAL A 158 3.92 -9.16 9.16
N LEU A 159 3.38 -8.05 9.67
CA LEU A 159 4.13 -6.96 10.29
C LEU A 159 3.86 -6.92 11.79
N THR A 160 4.92 -6.95 12.56
CA THR A 160 4.85 -6.80 14.03
C THR A 160 4.86 -5.32 14.43
N SER A 161 4.49 -5.02 15.68
CA SER A 161 4.66 -3.68 16.26
C SER A 161 6.11 -3.21 16.13
N ASP A 162 7.11 -4.09 16.34
CA ASP A 162 8.52 -3.75 16.21
C ASP A 162 8.89 -3.32 14.76
N ASN A 163 8.32 -3.98 13.74
CA ASN A 163 8.54 -3.60 12.34
C ASN A 163 8.02 -2.18 12.09
N ILE A 164 6.81 -1.89 12.54
CA ILE A 164 6.19 -0.57 12.37
C ILE A 164 6.96 0.51 13.14
N MET A 165 7.32 0.26 14.39
CA MET A 165 8.08 1.24 15.20
C MET A 165 9.48 1.50 14.63
N SER A 166 10.14 0.48 14.09
CA SER A 166 11.41 0.64 13.39
C SER A 166 11.25 1.50 12.13
N ALA A 167 10.20 1.26 11.34
CA ALA A 167 9.90 2.06 10.14
C ALA A 167 9.64 3.54 10.49
N ILE A 168 8.85 3.82 11.53
CA ILE A 168 8.64 5.19 12.05
C ILE A 168 9.97 5.84 12.39
N GLY A 169 10.85 5.11 13.10
CA GLY A 169 12.17 5.61 13.47
C GLY A 169 13.02 6.00 12.26
N TYR A 170 12.96 5.22 11.18
CA TYR A 170 13.67 5.54 9.93
C TYR A 170 13.04 6.72 9.19
N ILE A 171 11.71 6.78 9.10
CA ILE A 171 11.01 7.88 8.43
C ILE A 171 11.28 9.21 9.13
N ASN A 172 11.29 9.24 10.47
CA ASN A 172 11.53 10.45 11.27
C ASN A 172 12.92 11.07 11.08
N VAL A 173 13.89 10.29 10.60
CA VAL A 173 15.23 10.83 10.26
C VAL A 173 15.21 11.61 8.94
N HIS A 174 14.34 11.20 8.01
CA HIS A 174 14.36 11.67 6.63
C HIS A 174 13.17 12.55 6.26
N CYS A 175 12.05 12.41 6.93
CA CYS A 175 10.83 13.17 6.64
C CYS A 175 10.50 14.09 7.81
N ASN A 176 10.24 15.36 7.51
CA ASN A 176 9.83 16.33 8.50
C ASN A 176 8.32 16.29 8.70
N CYS A 177 7.90 15.99 9.91
CA CYS A 177 6.51 16.12 10.37
C CYS A 177 6.53 16.54 11.83
N THR A 178 5.72 17.49 12.17
CA THR A 178 5.61 18.06 13.50
C THR A 178 4.19 18.00 14.04
N GLU A 179 4.03 18.34 15.29
CA GLU A 179 2.71 18.42 15.93
C GLU A 179 1.79 19.50 15.32
N ASP A 180 2.33 20.46 14.58
CA ASP A 180 1.54 21.52 13.93
C ASP A 180 1.05 21.11 12.54
N ASP A 181 1.49 19.96 12.03
CA ASP A 181 1.14 19.51 10.69
C ASP A 181 -0.25 18.88 10.63
N ARG A 182 -0.86 19.01 9.45
CA ARG A 182 -2.11 18.37 9.06
C ARG A 182 -1.87 17.51 7.82
N VAL A 183 -1.98 16.20 7.99
CA VAL A 183 -1.68 15.24 6.94
C VAL A 183 -2.96 14.77 6.27
N LEU A 184 -3.10 15.06 4.98
CA LEU A 184 -4.28 14.68 4.22
C LEU A 184 -4.17 13.21 3.77
N ALA A 185 -4.97 12.35 4.38
CA ALA A 185 -5.01 10.91 4.11
C ALA A 185 -5.95 10.61 2.93
N GLN A 186 -5.39 10.53 1.73
CA GLN A 186 -6.10 10.19 0.49
C GLN A 186 -5.75 8.79 -0.06
N ILE A 187 -4.69 8.17 0.47
CA ILE A 187 -4.28 6.81 0.10
C ILE A 187 -5.01 5.80 0.99
N GLU A 188 -5.40 4.67 0.44
CA GLU A 188 -6.04 3.59 1.19
C GLU A 188 -5.17 3.13 2.36
N LEU A 189 -5.74 3.17 3.57
CA LEU A 189 -5.05 2.77 4.80
C LEU A 189 -4.77 1.25 4.87
N SER A 190 -5.39 0.46 4.02
CA SER A 190 -5.10 -0.98 3.85
C SER A 190 -3.83 -1.29 3.04
N LYS A 191 -3.18 -0.27 2.48
CA LYS A 191 -1.89 -0.37 1.80
C LYS A 191 -0.77 0.14 2.70
N ILE A 192 0.42 -0.45 2.60
CA ILE A 192 1.55 -0.08 3.49
C ILE A 192 1.89 1.41 3.41
N PHE A 193 1.85 2.02 2.22
CA PHE A 193 2.14 3.42 2.05
C PHE A 193 1.09 4.31 2.74
N GLY A 194 -0.20 4.01 2.58
CA GLY A 194 -1.28 4.71 3.28
C GLY A 194 -1.22 4.49 4.79
N LEU A 195 -1.04 3.25 5.23
CA LEU A 195 -0.95 2.91 6.65
C LEU A 195 0.16 3.70 7.37
N LEU A 196 1.34 3.76 6.76
CA LEU A 196 2.48 4.46 7.37
C LEU A 196 2.39 5.97 7.18
N TYR A 197 2.36 6.45 5.94
CA TYR A 197 2.55 7.87 5.64
C TYR A 197 1.28 8.71 5.82
N CYS A 198 0.09 8.09 5.76
CA CYS A 198 -1.17 8.80 6.03
C CYS A 198 -1.68 8.62 7.47
N LEU A 199 -1.19 7.63 8.23
CA LEU A 199 -1.74 7.35 9.56
C LEU A 199 -0.67 7.24 10.65
N ILE A 200 0.14 6.17 10.67
CA ILE A 200 0.90 5.84 11.88
C ILE A 200 2.08 6.79 12.11
N TRP A 201 2.87 7.09 11.06
CA TRP A 201 3.99 8.03 11.16
C TRP A 201 3.53 9.44 11.55
N PRO A 202 2.55 10.08 10.89
CA PRO A 202 2.10 11.41 11.31
C PRO A 202 1.54 11.44 12.73
N LEU A 203 0.74 10.46 13.13
CA LEU A 203 0.30 10.34 14.53
C LEU A 203 1.49 10.31 15.49
N SER A 204 2.55 9.55 15.17
CA SER A 204 3.74 9.46 16.04
C SER A 204 4.46 10.78 16.23
N CYS A 205 4.27 11.73 15.32
CA CYS A 205 4.80 13.11 15.38
C CYS A 205 3.86 14.07 16.14
N GLY A 206 2.66 13.64 16.50
CA GLY A 206 1.64 14.50 17.11
C GLY A 206 0.83 15.31 16.08
N ALA A 207 0.96 15.02 14.78
CA ALA A 207 0.24 15.67 13.70
C ALA A 207 -1.22 15.25 13.64
N CYS A 208 -2.06 16.06 13.01
CA CYS A 208 -3.47 15.76 12.81
C CYS A 208 -3.68 15.01 11.48
N ILE A 209 -4.37 13.89 11.51
CA ILE A 209 -4.78 13.14 10.34
C ILE A 209 -6.11 13.67 9.81
N CYS A 210 -6.12 14.11 8.57
CA CYS A 210 -7.32 14.60 7.88
C CYS A 210 -7.79 13.51 6.90
N VAL A 211 -8.88 12.83 7.20
CA VAL A 211 -9.40 11.76 6.35
C VAL A 211 -10.08 12.36 5.13
N GLY A 212 -9.46 12.19 3.96
CA GLY A 212 -9.94 12.78 2.72
C GLY A 212 -11.13 12.04 2.11
N ARG A 213 -11.87 12.74 1.25
CA ARG A 213 -13.10 12.26 0.57
C ARG A 213 -12.83 11.60 -0.77
N GLY A 214 -11.58 11.33 -1.08
CA GLY A 214 -11.13 10.67 -2.31
C GLY A 214 -10.61 11.65 -3.38
N LEU A 215 -9.97 11.09 -4.42
CA LEU A 215 -9.20 11.85 -5.43
C LEU A 215 -9.94 13.04 -6.04
N ARG A 216 -11.26 12.91 -6.27
CA ARG A 216 -12.08 14.00 -6.89
C ARG A 216 -12.23 15.24 -6.02
N HIS A 217 -11.89 15.13 -4.74
CA HIS A 217 -12.00 16.21 -3.77
C HIS A 217 -10.65 16.66 -3.20
N ILE A 218 -9.55 16.15 -3.75
CA ILE A 218 -8.21 16.38 -3.19
C ILE A 218 -7.84 17.87 -3.10
N ASP A 219 -8.21 18.67 -4.11
CA ASP A 219 -8.05 20.11 -4.14
C ASP A 219 -8.86 20.79 -3.03
N ALA A 220 -10.17 20.52 -2.98
CA ALA A 220 -11.05 21.06 -1.96
C ALA A 220 -10.65 20.61 -0.55
N ASP A 221 -10.20 19.35 -0.39
CA ASP A 221 -9.78 18.80 0.89
C ASP A 221 -8.49 19.46 1.41
N THR A 222 -7.55 19.86 0.53
CA THR A 222 -6.36 20.61 0.95
C THR A 222 -6.74 21.92 1.64
N TYR A 223 -7.74 22.66 1.10
CA TYR A 223 -8.26 23.88 1.73
C TYR A 223 -9.12 23.59 2.95
N TYR A 224 -10.03 22.62 2.86
CA TYR A 224 -10.99 22.33 3.93
C TYR A 224 -10.30 21.95 5.23
N TYR A 225 -9.26 21.12 5.13
CA TYR A 225 -8.50 20.67 6.28
C TYR A 225 -7.27 21.54 6.59
N ASP A 226 -6.99 22.54 5.77
CA ASP A 226 -5.76 23.33 5.87
C ASP A 226 -4.51 22.41 5.88
N ALA A 227 -4.45 21.49 4.92
CA ALA A 227 -3.43 20.44 4.87
C ALA A 227 -2.04 20.99 4.60
N THR A 228 -1.04 20.50 5.34
CA THR A 228 0.38 20.89 5.19
C THR A 228 1.21 19.81 4.53
N ILE A 229 0.82 18.55 4.68
CA ILE A 229 1.49 17.38 4.10
C ILE A 229 0.47 16.52 3.34
N LEU A 230 0.85 16.08 2.14
CA LEU A 230 0.05 15.18 1.33
C LEU A 230 0.89 13.97 0.87
N PRO A 231 0.71 12.80 1.48
CA PRO A 231 1.14 11.56 0.86
C PRO A 231 0.31 11.27 -0.39
N ALA A 232 0.98 11.05 -1.53
CA ALA A 232 0.33 10.89 -2.82
C ALA A 232 0.95 9.74 -3.63
N ASN A 233 0.19 9.15 -4.52
CA ASN A 233 0.76 8.36 -5.61
C ASN A 233 1.03 9.24 -6.83
N PRO A 234 1.77 8.77 -7.85
CA PRO A 234 2.06 9.56 -9.04
C PRO A 234 0.81 10.08 -9.76
N SER A 235 -0.29 9.29 -9.82
CA SER A 235 -1.55 9.73 -10.45
C SER A 235 -2.20 10.90 -9.72
N MET A 236 -2.13 10.93 -8.39
CA MET A 236 -2.60 12.06 -7.59
C MET A 236 -1.74 13.29 -7.84
N ALA A 237 -0.42 13.13 -7.91
CA ALA A 237 0.52 14.21 -8.20
C ALA A 237 0.28 14.78 -9.61
N GLU A 238 0.02 13.93 -10.61
CA GLU A 238 -0.38 14.37 -11.96
C GLU A 238 -1.70 15.12 -11.96
N TYR A 239 -2.66 14.72 -11.14
CA TYR A 239 -3.92 15.45 -10.99
C TYR A 239 -3.67 16.83 -10.38
N LEU A 240 -2.87 16.93 -9.30
CA LEU A 240 -2.52 18.20 -8.67
C LEU A 240 -1.80 19.16 -9.61
N LYS A 241 -0.96 18.66 -10.52
CA LYS A 241 -0.32 19.46 -11.56
C LYS A 241 -1.33 20.19 -12.46
N LYS A 242 -2.47 19.55 -12.74
CA LYS A 242 -3.53 20.08 -13.62
C LYS A 242 -4.45 21.10 -12.93
N ILE A 243 -4.45 21.14 -11.59
CA ILE A 243 -5.30 22.04 -10.83
C ILE A 243 -4.64 23.43 -10.74
N LYS A 244 -5.44 24.48 -10.88
CA LYS A 244 -4.94 25.88 -10.85
C LYS A 244 -4.53 26.36 -9.47
N GLY A 245 -5.02 25.75 -8.40
CA GLY A 245 -4.68 26.12 -7.02
C GLY A 245 -5.08 25.04 -6.02
N PHE A 246 -4.33 25.00 -4.97
CA PHE A 246 -4.60 24.25 -3.74
C PHE A 246 -4.06 25.08 -2.57
N ASN A 247 -4.34 24.69 -1.33
CA ASN A 247 -3.99 25.44 -0.15
C ASN A 247 -2.50 25.85 -0.13
N ASP A 248 -2.23 27.14 0.12
CA ASP A 248 -0.87 27.70 0.22
C ASP A 248 -0.06 27.13 1.41
N ASN A 249 -0.74 26.52 2.39
CA ASN A 249 -0.10 25.86 3.52
C ASN A 249 0.40 24.43 3.18
N LEU A 250 0.03 23.87 2.02
CA LEU A 250 0.58 22.61 1.57
C LEU A 250 2.05 22.78 1.19
N LYS A 251 2.94 22.29 2.05
CA LYS A 251 4.40 22.46 1.90
C LYS A 251 5.12 21.21 1.45
N ASN A 252 4.57 20.03 1.73
CA ASN A 252 5.24 18.77 1.47
C ASN A 252 4.31 17.78 0.74
N ILE A 253 4.81 17.21 -0.36
CA ILE A 253 4.19 16.06 -1.02
C ILE A 253 5.17 14.90 -0.99
N ILE A 254 4.72 13.77 -0.42
CA ILE A 254 5.50 12.53 -0.36
C ILE A 254 4.91 11.55 -1.36
N ILE A 255 5.65 11.20 -2.40
CA ILE A 255 5.17 10.32 -3.46
C ILE A 255 5.62 8.88 -3.19
N GLY A 256 4.69 7.94 -3.26
CA GLY A 256 4.97 6.52 -3.05
C GLY A 256 4.02 5.58 -3.77
N GLY A 257 4.26 4.28 -3.62
CA GLY A 257 3.46 3.21 -4.24
C GLY A 257 3.86 2.85 -5.68
N ALA A 258 4.40 3.81 -6.45
CA ALA A 258 4.93 3.61 -7.80
C ALA A 258 6.11 4.56 -8.06
N PRO A 259 6.91 4.34 -9.13
CA PRO A 259 7.97 5.26 -9.53
C PRO A 259 7.44 6.67 -9.78
N CYS A 260 8.13 7.68 -9.24
CA CYS A 260 7.77 9.08 -9.45
C CYS A 260 8.42 9.59 -10.74
N PRO A 261 7.64 10.05 -11.74
CA PRO A 261 8.19 10.67 -12.93
C PRO A 261 8.91 11.98 -12.61
N TYR A 262 10.04 12.21 -13.28
CA TYR A 262 10.90 13.39 -13.09
C TYR A 262 10.13 14.74 -13.16
N HIS A 263 9.29 14.90 -14.19
CA HIS A 263 8.56 16.14 -14.43
C HIS A 263 7.60 16.55 -13.29
N LEU A 264 7.25 15.61 -12.38
CA LEU A 264 6.42 15.93 -11.22
C LEU A 264 7.19 16.72 -10.17
N TYR A 265 8.48 16.44 -10.01
CA TYR A 265 9.33 17.22 -9.09
C TYR A 265 9.41 18.68 -9.53
N GLU A 266 9.71 18.95 -10.81
CA GLU A 266 9.80 20.32 -11.34
C GLU A 266 8.47 21.06 -11.16
N CYS A 267 7.38 20.50 -11.67
CA CYS A 267 6.08 21.17 -11.67
C CYS A 267 5.52 21.50 -10.28
N LEU A 268 5.85 20.70 -9.26
CA LEU A 268 5.37 20.92 -7.90
C LEU A 268 6.32 21.87 -7.14
N ARG A 269 7.63 21.79 -7.38
CA ARG A 269 8.61 22.72 -6.83
C ARG A 269 8.43 24.15 -7.30
N ASP A 270 8.02 24.35 -8.56
CA ASP A 270 7.67 25.67 -9.08
C ASP A 270 6.51 26.34 -8.32
N ARG A 271 5.84 25.59 -7.43
CA ARG A 271 4.76 26.07 -6.54
C ARG A 271 5.21 26.12 -5.07
N ASP A 272 6.50 26.19 -4.80
CA ASP A 272 7.08 26.19 -3.43
C ASP A 272 6.72 24.95 -2.59
N ILE A 273 6.51 23.80 -3.24
CA ILE A 273 6.23 22.53 -2.58
C ILE A 273 7.47 21.65 -2.57
N ASN A 274 7.84 21.17 -1.39
CA ASN A 274 8.86 20.14 -1.25
C ASN A 274 8.31 18.80 -1.73
N VAL A 275 8.98 18.18 -2.66
CA VAL A 275 8.61 16.87 -3.20
C VAL A 275 9.67 15.85 -2.82
N SER A 276 9.25 14.76 -2.24
CA SER A 276 10.09 13.58 -2.05
C SER A 276 9.38 12.34 -2.58
N SER A 277 10.13 11.32 -2.95
CA SER A 277 9.55 10.02 -3.26
C SER A 277 10.20 8.92 -2.43
N VAL A 278 9.37 7.96 -2.02
CA VAL A 278 9.81 6.85 -1.17
C VAL A 278 9.76 5.53 -1.95
N TYR A 279 10.80 4.74 -1.77
CA TYR A 279 10.89 3.39 -2.26
C TYR A 279 10.76 2.41 -1.10
N GLY A 280 9.84 1.47 -1.23
CA GLY A 280 9.59 0.42 -0.27
C GLY A 280 8.54 -0.58 -0.76
N THR A 281 8.47 -1.72 -0.08
CA THR A 281 7.50 -2.78 -0.32
C THR A 281 6.75 -3.10 0.98
N SER A 282 5.69 -3.87 0.92
CA SER A 282 5.00 -4.32 2.15
C SER A 282 5.94 -5.13 3.04
N GLU A 283 6.80 -5.93 2.44
CA GLU A 283 7.77 -6.78 3.13
C GLU A 283 8.90 -5.99 3.83
N SER A 284 9.14 -4.75 3.40
CA SER A 284 10.09 -3.81 4.04
C SER A 284 9.39 -2.78 4.92
N THR A 285 8.13 -3.01 5.28
CA THR A 285 7.31 -2.03 6.00
C THR A 285 7.35 -0.65 5.33
N GLY A 286 7.32 -0.59 3.99
CA GLY A 286 7.31 0.65 3.22
C GLY A 286 8.61 1.47 3.25
N CYS A 287 9.70 0.96 3.87
CA CYS A 287 10.92 1.72 4.12
C CYS A 287 12.13 1.02 3.54
N ILE A 288 12.64 1.48 2.38
CA ILE A 288 13.93 1.08 1.83
C ILE A 288 14.79 2.31 1.60
N ALA A 289 14.30 3.29 0.84
CA ALA A 289 15.04 4.49 0.50
C ALA A 289 14.12 5.66 0.12
N ILE A 290 14.65 6.87 0.17
CA ILE A 290 13.95 8.10 -0.16
C ILE A 290 14.73 8.93 -1.16
N ASN A 291 14.04 9.61 -2.06
CA ASN A 291 14.60 10.56 -3.01
C ASN A 291 14.01 11.94 -2.75
N TYR A 292 14.89 12.94 -2.63
CA TYR A 292 14.54 14.37 -2.51
C TYR A 292 14.85 15.15 -3.78
N ASP A 293 15.64 14.56 -4.68
CA ASP A 293 16.21 15.21 -5.83
C ASP A 293 15.64 14.64 -7.13
N GLU A 294 15.90 15.34 -8.22
CA GLU A 294 15.44 14.99 -9.56
C GLU A 294 16.34 13.97 -10.25
N ASP A 295 17.48 13.61 -9.63
CA ASP A 295 18.50 12.74 -10.24
C ASP A 295 18.12 11.24 -10.26
N GLY A 296 16.96 10.88 -9.71
CA GLY A 296 16.46 9.50 -9.64
C GLY A 296 17.26 8.61 -8.69
N SER A 297 18.16 9.17 -7.86
CA SER A 297 18.89 8.43 -6.85
C SER A 297 18.25 8.52 -5.48
N TYR A 298 18.24 7.42 -4.75
CA TYR A 298 17.58 7.28 -3.46
C TYR A 298 18.61 7.16 -2.33
N GLU A 299 18.41 7.91 -1.26
CA GLU A 299 19.14 7.77 -0.01
C GLU A 299 18.53 6.62 0.80
N PRO A 300 19.31 5.59 1.19
CA PRO A 300 18.81 4.52 2.06
C PRO A 300 18.30 5.07 3.39
N PHE A 301 17.17 4.58 3.88
CA PHE A 301 16.62 4.99 5.17
C PHE A 301 17.55 4.65 6.36
N ALA A 302 18.35 3.61 6.23
CA ALA A 302 19.37 3.27 7.22
C ALA A 302 20.60 2.65 6.54
N ASP A 303 21.76 3.26 6.72
CA ASP A 303 23.00 2.97 5.99
C ASP A 303 23.45 1.50 6.00
N ASN A 304 23.23 0.78 7.09
CA ASN A 304 23.72 -0.58 7.25
C ASN A 304 22.69 -1.66 6.96
N THR A 305 21.52 -1.29 6.48
CA THR A 305 20.42 -2.22 6.23
C THR A 305 20.29 -2.64 4.77
N LEU A 306 20.81 -1.83 3.85
CA LEU A 306 20.73 -2.05 2.40
C LEU A 306 22.09 -2.49 1.84
N LYS A 307 22.07 -3.56 1.03
CA LYS A 307 23.21 -3.96 0.19
C LYS A 307 22.73 -4.50 -1.14
N LEU A 308 23.65 -4.71 -2.07
CA LEU A 308 23.39 -5.38 -3.33
C LEU A 308 23.98 -6.80 -3.30
N SER A 309 23.31 -7.76 -3.94
CA SER A 309 23.88 -9.05 -4.27
C SER A 309 24.89 -8.92 -5.43
N ASP A 310 25.59 -10.01 -5.74
CA ASP A 310 26.59 -10.04 -6.82
C ASP A 310 25.98 -9.76 -8.21
N ASP A 311 24.72 -10.09 -8.40
CA ASP A 311 23.93 -9.82 -9.63
C ASP A 311 23.15 -8.47 -9.57
N GLY A 312 23.31 -7.70 -8.49
CA GLY A 312 22.73 -6.39 -8.34
C GLY A 312 21.33 -6.35 -7.74
N GLU A 313 20.82 -7.48 -7.19
CA GLU A 313 19.53 -7.45 -6.46
C GLU A 313 19.65 -6.60 -5.19
N ILE A 314 18.62 -5.80 -4.93
CA ILE A 314 18.52 -4.98 -3.71
C ILE A 314 18.11 -5.87 -2.53
N LEU A 315 18.99 -5.95 -1.55
CA LEU A 315 18.82 -6.74 -0.32
C LEU A 315 18.67 -5.82 0.88
N LEU A 316 17.72 -6.14 1.77
CA LEU A 316 17.46 -5.34 2.97
C LEU A 316 17.50 -6.20 4.23
N SER A 317 18.07 -5.67 5.30
CA SER A 317 17.99 -6.25 6.65
C SER A 317 17.57 -5.17 7.65
N GLY A 318 17.18 -5.56 8.84
CA GLY A 318 16.86 -4.62 9.92
C GLY A 318 15.43 -4.72 10.43
N GLY A 319 15.10 -3.85 11.38
CA GLY A 319 13.84 -3.92 12.14
C GLY A 319 12.57 -3.71 11.30
N CYS A 320 12.67 -3.04 10.14
CA CYS A 320 11.52 -2.83 9.25
C CYS A 320 11.21 -4.04 8.34
N VAL A 321 12.04 -5.10 8.35
CA VAL A 321 11.78 -6.30 7.53
C VAL A 321 10.68 -7.12 8.18
N MET A 322 9.70 -7.54 7.39
CA MET A 322 8.55 -8.34 7.82
C MET A 322 8.93 -9.57 8.64
N LYS A 323 8.03 -10.05 9.46
CA LYS A 323 8.17 -11.34 10.13
C LYS A 323 8.14 -12.52 9.14
N GLY A 324 7.36 -12.41 8.07
CA GLY A 324 7.18 -13.43 7.04
C GLY A 324 5.83 -13.29 6.35
N TYR A 325 5.47 -14.28 5.54
CA TYR A 325 4.14 -14.42 4.97
C TYR A 325 3.27 -15.33 5.85
N TYR A 326 2.01 -14.96 6.02
CA TYR A 326 1.06 -15.75 6.79
C TYR A 326 0.82 -17.12 6.13
N ASN A 327 0.99 -18.21 6.91
CA ASN A 327 0.85 -19.60 6.47
C ASN A 327 1.62 -19.96 5.18
N ASP A 328 2.78 -19.32 4.92
CA ASP A 328 3.62 -19.61 3.75
C ASP A 328 5.11 -19.56 4.13
N GLU A 329 5.55 -20.56 4.87
CA GLU A 329 6.95 -20.70 5.33
C GLU A 329 7.91 -20.82 4.15
N ALA A 330 7.55 -21.61 3.12
CA ALA A 330 8.40 -21.82 1.96
C ALA A 330 8.68 -20.53 1.18
N GLN A 331 7.69 -19.64 1.05
CA GLN A 331 7.90 -18.32 0.45
C GLN A 331 8.66 -17.38 1.38
N THR A 332 8.40 -17.48 2.69
CA THR A 332 9.11 -16.70 3.70
C THR A 332 10.61 -17.02 3.66
N GLU A 333 11.00 -18.28 3.69
CA GLU A 333 12.40 -18.71 3.63
C GLU A 333 13.10 -18.24 2.33
N ARG A 334 12.40 -18.33 1.19
CA ARG A 334 12.93 -17.83 -0.08
C ARG A 334 13.15 -16.31 -0.04
N LYS A 335 12.18 -15.58 0.52
CA LYS A 335 12.18 -14.11 0.53
C LYS A 335 13.14 -13.52 1.57
N LEU A 336 13.38 -14.25 2.67
CA LEU A 336 14.27 -13.85 3.79
C LEU A 336 15.58 -14.63 3.82
N LYS A 337 16.05 -15.10 2.68
CA LYS A 337 17.24 -15.94 2.54
C LYS A 337 18.50 -15.23 3.05
N GLY A 338 19.32 -15.94 3.83
CA GLY A 338 20.60 -15.44 4.32
C GLY A 338 20.49 -14.27 5.31
N GLY A 339 19.32 -14.07 5.95
CA GLY A 339 19.07 -12.98 6.88
C GLY A 339 18.74 -11.64 6.20
N TYR A 340 18.49 -11.65 4.91
CA TYR A 340 18.11 -10.47 4.12
C TYR A 340 16.79 -10.69 3.40
N LEU A 341 16.00 -9.63 3.33
CA LEU A 341 14.87 -9.54 2.42
C LEU A 341 15.39 -9.37 0.98
N HIS A 342 15.08 -10.35 0.14
CA HIS A 342 15.30 -10.31 -1.30
C HIS A 342 14.16 -9.55 -1.97
N THR A 343 14.39 -8.31 -2.41
CA THR A 343 13.30 -7.47 -2.94
C THR A 343 12.78 -7.96 -4.29
N GLY A 344 13.65 -8.56 -5.11
CA GLY A 344 13.40 -8.87 -6.52
C GLY A 344 13.60 -7.66 -7.43
N ASP A 345 13.88 -6.49 -6.87
CA ASP A 345 14.27 -5.28 -7.62
C ASP A 345 15.80 -5.21 -7.70
N TYR A 346 16.34 -4.62 -8.75
CA TYR A 346 17.77 -4.51 -9.00
C TYR A 346 18.22 -3.06 -9.05
N GLY A 347 19.46 -2.81 -8.65
CA GLY A 347 19.98 -1.47 -8.59
C GLY A 347 21.50 -1.42 -8.59
N ARG A 348 22.00 -0.20 -8.46
CA ARG A 348 23.43 0.08 -8.25
C ARG A 348 23.59 1.21 -7.25
N ILE A 349 24.68 1.22 -6.53
CA ILE A 349 25.06 2.34 -5.66
C ILE A 349 25.94 3.28 -6.48
N ASN A 350 25.61 4.57 -6.48
CA ASN A 350 26.44 5.60 -7.14
C ASN A 350 27.63 6.01 -6.27
N SER A 351 28.50 6.90 -6.80
CA SER A 351 29.69 7.39 -6.09
C SER A 351 29.39 8.17 -4.80
N SER A 352 28.15 8.62 -4.61
CA SER A 352 27.69 9.33 -3.41
C SER A 352 27.03 8.39 -2.39
N GLY A 353 27.06 7.06 -2.60
CA GLY A 353 26.43 6.08 -1.70
C GLY A 353 24.90 5.95 -1.88
N ARG A 354 24.32 6.60 -2.89
CA ARG A 354 22.87 6.58 -3.14
C ARG A 354 22.48 5.43 -4.07
N LEU A 355 21.31 4.84 -3.83
CA LEU A 355 20.74 3.76 -4.62
C LEU A 355 20.12 4.30 -5.91
N ILE A 356 20.46 3.71 -7.05
CA ILE A 356 19.74 3.87 -8.32
C ILE A 356 19.06 2.56 -8.66
N ILE A 357 17.74 2.58 -8.76
CA ILE A 357 16.95 1.40 -9.14
C ILE A 357 17.02 1.26 -10.65
N THR A 358 17.57 0.16 -11.15
CA THR A 358 17.78 -0.08 -12.59
C THR A 358 16.74 -0.99 -13.22
N LYS A 359 16.17 -1.90 -12.42
CA LYS A 359 15.15 -2.83 -12.91
C LYS A 359 14.20 -3.21 -11.77
N ARG A 360 12.91 -3.19 -12.05
CA ARG A 360 11.88 -3.68 -11.13
C ARG A 360 11.63 -5.17 -11.31
N ASN A 361 11.05 -5.79 -10.30
CA ASN A 361 10.63 -7.19 -10.39
C ASN A 361 9.71 -7.39 -11.62
N PRO A 362 10.14 -8.16 -12.63
CA PRO A 362 9.37 -8.30 -13.88
C PRO A 362 8.02 -9.01 -13.68
N ALA A 363 7.84 -9.73 -12.58
CA ALA A 363 6.58 -10.39 -12.27
C ALA A 363 5.49 -9.41 -11.81
N ILE A 364 5.86 -8.19 -11.42
CA ILE A 364 4.95 -7.21 -10.84
C ILE A 364 4.91 -5.94 -11.70
N ILE A 365 3.73 -5.56 -12.15
CA ILE A 365 3.46 -4.28 -12.81
C ILE A 365 2.96 -3.32 -11.73
N SER A 366 3.65 -2.19 -11.53
CA SER A 366 3.23 -1.13 -10.63
C SER A 366 2.55 -0.03 -11.45
N LEU A 367 1.27 0.18 -11.23
CA LEU A 367 0.53 1.27 -11.88
C LEU A 367 0.77 2.61 -11.18
N PRO A 368 0.65 3.74 -11.89
CA PRO A 368 0.77 5.08 -11.30
C PRO A 368 -0.24 5.36 -10.17
N THR A 369 -1.34 4.62 -10.14
CA THR A 369 -2.36 4.63 -9.07
C THR A 369 -1.92 3.92 -7.79
N GLY A 370 -0.75 3.25 -7.82
CA GLY A 370 -0.19 2.50 -6.70
C GLY A 370 -0.64 1.03 -6.64
N GLU A 371 -1.57 0.60 -7.52
CA GLU A 371 -1.92 -0.81 -7.63
C GLU A 371 -0.73 -1.60 -8.19
N LYS A 372 -0.58 -2.81 -7.65
CA LYS A 372 0.39 -3.80 -8.12
C LYS A 372 -0.35 -4.97 -8.77
N ILE A 373 0.03 -5.28 -9.99
CA ILE A 373 -0.57 -6.35 -10.79
C ILE A 373 0.45 -7.48 -10.94
N CYS A 374 0.05 -8.70 -10.59
CA CYS A 374 0.86 -9.88 -10.91
C CYS A 374 0.73 -10.21 -12.39
N ARG A 375 1.76 -9.89 -13.19
CA ARG A 375 1.81 -10.13 -14.63
C ARG A 375 1.47 -11.57 -14.99
N ASN A 376 2.08 -12.52 -14.29
CA ASN A 376 1.90 -13.94 -14.59
C ASN A 376 0.47 -14.45 -14.39
N VAL A 377 -0.25 -13.87 -13.43
CA VAL A 377 -1.66 -14.20 -13.19
C VAL A 377 -2.52 -13.70 -14.34
N ILE A 378 -2.32 -12.43 -14.71
CA ILE A 378 -3.12 -11.82 -15.78
C ILE A 378 -2.78 -12.46 -17.13
N ASN A 379 -1.50 -12.74 -17.43
CA ASN A 379 -1.14 -13.47 -18.64
C ASN A 379 -1.91 -14.79 -18.74
N ARG A 380 -1.90 -15.64 -17.69
CA ARG A 380 -2.64 -16.92 -17.70
C ARG A 380 -4.15 -16.72 -17.89
N GLU A 381 -4.73 -15.69 -17.29
CA GLU A 381 -6.15 -15.40 -17.47
C GLU A 381 -6.47 -14.95 -18.90
N ILE A 382 -5.64 -14.12 -19.51
CA ILE A 382 -5.78 -13.68 -20.90
C ILE A 382 -5.54 -14.86 -21.86
N GLU A 383 -4.56 -15.71 -21.61
CA GLU A 383 -4.31 -16.93 -22.39
C GLU A 383 -5.43 -17.97 -22.31
N SER A 384 -6.24 -17.93 -21.24
CA SER A 384 -7.46 -18.75 -21.16
C SER A 384 -8.57 -18.31 -22.12
N ILE A 385 -8.45 -17.12 -22.70
CA ILE A 385 -9.40 -16.60 -23.72
C ILE A 385 -9.20 -17.36 -25.03
N ASN A 386 -10.26 -18.03 -25.50
CA ASN A 386 -10.20 -18.83 -26.71
C ASN A 386 -9.64 -18.04 -27.91
N GLY A 387 -8.60 -18.57 -28.53
CA GLY A 387 -7.91 -18.03 -29.69
C GLY A 387 -6.59 -17.31 -29.37
N ILE A 388 -6.25 -17.05 -28.09
CA ILE A 388 -4.97 -16.50 -27.68
C ILE A 388 -3.99 -17.64 -27.41
N ALA A 389 -2.78 -17.56 -27.98
CA ALA A 389 -1.71 -18.55 -27.81
C ALA A 389 -0.72 -18.14 -26.74
N GLU A 390 -0.32 -16.89 -26.71
CA GLU A 390 0.59 -16.29 -25.72
C GLU A 390 0.14 -14.86 -25.44
N SER A 391 0.40 -14.38 -24.23
CA SER A 391 0.15 -12.98 -23.86
C SER A 391 1.28 -12.40 -23.03
N TYR A 392 1.46 -11.10 -23.12
CA TYR A 392 2.34 -10.32 -22.26
C TYR A 392 1.68 -9.01 -21.88
N ILE A 393 1.41 -8.86 -20.60
CA ILE A 393 0.80 -7.63 -20.07
C ILE A 393 1.92 -6.69 -19.63
N MET A 394 1.88 -5.45 -20.08
CA MET A 394 2.84 -4.43 -19.69
C MET A 394 2.18 -3.06 -19.54
N PHE A 395 2.80 -2.22 -18.73
CA PHE A 395 2.42 -0.81 -18.62
C PHE A 395 3.40 0.02 -19.46
N TYR A 396 2.90 0.66 -20.50
CA TYR A 396 3.69 1.44 -21.43
C TYR A 396 2.84 2.60 -21.98
N ASP A 397 3.43 3.77 -22.19
CA ASP A 397 2.77 4.99 -22.68
C ASP A 397 1.46 5.28 -21.90
N GLU A 398 1.58 5.30 -20.58
CA GLU A 398 0.47 5.55 -19.62
C GLU A 398 -0.72 4.57 -19.73
N LYS A 399 -0.55 3.43 -20.39
CA LYS A 399 -1.59 2.44 -20.61
C LYS A 399 -1.17 1.04 -20.15
N LEU A 400 -2.14 0.29 -19.63
CA LEU A 400 -1.99 -1.14 -19.47
C LEU A 400 -2.32 -1.83 -20.80
N ILE A 401 -1.34 -2.50 -21.37
CA ILE A 401 -1.40 -3.07 -22.72
C ILE A 401 -1.31 -4.58 -22.63
N ALA A 402 -2.19 -5.28 -23.36
CA ALA A 402 -2.05 -6.70 -23.66
C ALA A 402 -1.44 -6.89 -25.04
N VAL A 403 -0.20 -7.36 -25.08
CA VAL A 403 0.42 -7.86 -26.34
C VAL A 403 0.13 -9.34 -26.41
N ILE A 404 -0.52 -9.77 -27.48
CA ILE A 404 -0.99 -11.15 -27.64
C ILE A 404 -0.54 -11.74 -28.99
N SER A 405 -0.35 -13.05 -29.02
CA SER A 405 -0.29 -13.81 -30.29
C SER A 405 -1.51 -14.72 -30.40
N ALA A 406 -2.05 -14.82 -31.60
CA ALA A 406 -3.22 -15.66 -31.86
C ALA A 406 -2.82 -17.09 -32.26
N ILE A 407 -3.68 -18.06 -31.92
CA ILE A 407 -3.57 -19.45 -32.39
C ILE A 407 -3.76 -19.49 -33.90
N ASP A 408 -4.77 -18.77 -34.41
CA ASP A 408 -5.02 -18.62 -35.84
C ASP A 408 -4.57 -17.22 -36.30
N LYS A 409 -3.57 -17.18 -37.16
CA LYS A 409 -2.98 -15.94 -37.67
C LYS A 409 -3.92 -15.12 -38.57
N SER A 410 -5.04 -15.69 -39.00
CA SER A 410 -6.05 -14.95 -39.79
C SER A 410 -6.98 -14.09 -38.93
N GLU A 411 -6.90 -14.22 -37.60
CA GLU A 411 -7.73 -13.48 -36.67
C GLU A 411 -7.36 -11.97 -36.63
N LYS A 412 -8.39 -11.15 -36.42
CA LYS A 412 -8.22 -9.70 -36.34
C LYS A 412 -8.21 -9.20 -34.89
N VAL A 413 -7.44 -8.15 -34.63
CA VAL A 413 -7.31 -7.53 -33.30
C VAL A 413 -8.65 -7.15 -32.68
N ASP A 414 -9.63 -6.68 -33.47
CA ASP A 414 -10.95 -6.27 -32.95
C ASP A 414 -11.75 -7.40 -32.31
N ARG A 415 -11.49 -8.65 -32.71
CA ARG A 415 -12.09 -9.82 -32.04
C ARG A 415 -11.57 -9.96 -30.62
N PHE A 416 -10.27 -9.79 -30.43
CA PHE A 416 -9.62 -9.91 -29.14
C PHE A 416 -9.93 -8.71 -28.25
N LYS A 417 -9.98 -7.48 -28.80
CA LYS A 417 -10.42 -6.30 -28.06
C LYS A 417 -11.76 -6.54 -27.36
N ARG A 418 -12.79 -6.97 -28.11
CA ARG A 418 -14.12 -7.27 -27.54
C ARG A 418 -14.11 -8.35 -26.45
N LYS A 419 -13.19 -9.32 -26.52
CA LYS A 419 -13.06 -10.35 -25.50
C LYS A 419 -12.36 -9.83 -24.25
N ILE A 420 -11.37 -8.97 -24.42
CA ILE A 420 -10.64 -8.32 -23.33
C ILE A 420 -11.53 -7.27 -22.64
N ASP A 421 -12.36 -6.52 -23.40
CA ASP A 421 -13.36 -5.63 -22.79
C ASP A 421 -14.32 -6.41 -21.89
N LYS A 422 -14.82 -7.56 -22.33
CA LYS A 422 -15.64 -8.45 -21.50
C LYS A 422 -14.87 -9.01 -20.29
N TYR A 423 -13.58 -9.24 -20.40
CA TYR A 423 -12.73 -9.64 -19.30
C TYR A 423 -12.64 -8.52 -18.27
N ASN A 424 -12.37 -7.28 -18.70
CA ASN A 424 -12.33 -6.10 -17.84
C ASN A 424 -13.65 -5.93 -17.06
N ASP A 425 -14.79 -5.94 -17.77
CA ASP A 425 -16.14 -5.83 -17.19
C ASP A 425 -16.41 -6.92 -16.15
N LYS A 426 -16.05 -8.17 -16.47
CA LYS A 426 -16.28 -9.32 -15.60
C LYS A 426 -15.45 -9.27 -14.31
N LYS A 427 -14.22 -8.79 -14.41
CA LYS A 427 -13.28 -8.77 -13.28
C LYS A 427 -13.55 -7.64 -12.32
N GLY A 428 -14.02 -6.48 -12.81
CA GLY A 428 -14.34 -5.32 -12.00
C GLY A 428 -13.14 -4.79 -11.19
N TYR A 429 -11.93 -4.94 -11.72
CA TYR A 429 -10.73 -4.33 -11.16
C TYR A 429 -10.77 -2.80 -11.29
N ARG A 430 -10.02 -2.08 -10.46
CA ARG A 430 -9.84 -0.62 -10.62
C ARG A 430 -8.99 -0.23 -11.84
N TRP A 431 -8.34 -1.20 -12.46
CA TRP A 431 -7.54 -1.06 -13.66
C TRP A 431 -8.17 -1.88 -14.79
N GLU A 432 -7.92 -1.45 -16.00
CA GLU A 432 -8.40 -2.08 -17.21
C GLU A 432 -7.27 -2.20 -18.23
N ILE A 433 -7.27 -3.27 -19.01
CA ILE A 433 -6.42 -3.38 -20.18
C ILE A 433 -6.99 -2.43 -21.23
N GLN A 434 -6.23 -1.37 -21.55
CA GLN A 434 -6.70 -0.24 -22.36
C GLN A 434 -6.32 -0.36 -23.85
N LYS A 435 -5.25 -1.10 -24.15
CA LYS A 435 -4.80 -1.36 -25.54
C LYS A 435 -4.54 -2.84 -25.73
N VAL A 436 -4.89 -3.35 -26.91
CA VAL A 436 -4.58 -4.73 -27.34
C VAL A 436 -3.75 -4.64 -28.59
N VAL A 437 -2.59 -5.27 -28.59
CA VAL A 437 -1.68 -5.37 -29.73
C VAL A 437 -1.61 -6.84 -30.11
N LEU A 438 -1.95 -7.13 -31.39
CA LEU A 438 -1.88 -8.49 -31.94
C LEU A 438 -0.61 -8.65 -32.76
N LEU A 439 0.21 -9.63 -32.39
CA LEU A 439 1.43 -9.99 -33.11
C LEU A 439 1.14 -11.04 -34.19
N ASP A 440 1.78 -10.86 -35.35
CA ASP A 440 1.78 -11.87 -36.42
C ASP A 440 2.70 -13.06 -36.12
N MET A 441 3.49 -12.98 -35.04
CA MET A 441 4.47 -13.95 -34.61
C MET A 441 4.32 -14.25 -33.12
N LYS A 442 5.13 -15.19 -32.60
CA LYS A 442 5.27 -15.42 -31.16
C LYS A 442 5.88 -14.18 -30.48
N LEU A 443 5.68 -14.08 -29.17
CA LEU A 443 6.33 -13.06 -28.37
C LEU A 443 7.87 -13.08 -28.57
N PRO A 444 8.50 -11.92 -28.83
CA PRO A 444 9.95 -11.82 -28.92
C PRO A 444 10.60 -12.19 -27.58
N ARG A 445 11.70 -12.92 -27.65
CA ARG A 445 12.41 -13.41 -26.46
C ARG A 445 13.90 -13.14 -26.57
N LYS A 446 14.52 -12.85 -25.44
CA LYS A 446 15.98 -12.75 -25.28
C LYS A 446 16.60 -14.16 -25.26
N ASP A 447 17.94 -14.22 -25.30
CA ASP A 447 18.69 -15.48 -25.29
C ASP A 447 18.45 -16.31 -24.02
N ASP A 448 18.10 -15.70 -22.91
CA ASP A 448 17.74 -16.34 -21.65
C ASP A 448 16.30 -16.89 -21.61
N GLY A 449 15.54 -16.73 -22.68
CA GLY A 449 14.15 -17.14 -22.81
C GLY A 449 13.12 -16.17 -22.24
N SER A 450 13.54 -15.09 -21.58
CA SER A 450 12.64 -14.03 -21.11
C SER A 450 12.07 -13.26 -22.29
N VAL A 451 10.90 -12.64 -22.09
CA VAL A 451 10.29 -11.76 -23.11
C VAL A 451 11.14 -10.51 -23.29
N ASP A 452 11.38 -10.14 -24.55
CA ASP A 452 12.10 -8.91 -24.90
C ASP A 452 11.15 -7.72 -24.90
N GLU A 453 11.10 -7.01 -23.77
CA GLU A 453 10.22 -5.84 -23.59
C GLU A 453 10.57 -4.71 -24.56
N GLU A 454 11.86 -4.47 -24.85
CA GLU A 454 12.30 -3.42 -25.77
C GLU A 454 11.83 -3.68 -27.23
N ALA A 455 11.81 -4.96 -27.61
CA ALA A 455 11.25 -5.33 -28.90
C ALA A 455 9.72 -5.17 -28.93
N LEU A 456 9.02 -5.44 -27.82
CA LEU A 456 7.59 -5.20 -27.71
C LEU A 456 7.23 -3.72 -27.74
N GLU A 457 7.99 -2.85 -27.07
CA GLU A 457 7.78 -1.41 -27.09
C GLU A 457 7.79 -0.85 -28.52
N LYS A 458 8.77 -1.26 -29.34
CA LYS A 458 8.85 -0.88 -30.77
C LYS A 458 7.62 -1.30 -31.56
N VAL A 459 7.13 -2.52 -31.33
CA VAL A 459 5.90 -3.00 -31.98
C VAL A 459 4.66 -2.23 -31.53
N ILE A 460 4.61 -1.85 -30.24
CA ILE A 460 3.50 -1.07 -29.67
C ILE A 460 3.46 0.34 -30.27
N ASP A 461 4.63 0.95 -30.52
CA ASP A 461 4.76 2.28 -31.13
C ASP A 461 4.35 2.29 -32.62
N GLU A 462 4.52 1.16 -33.31
CA GLU A 462 4.13 0.98 -34.71
C GLU A 462 2.64 0.62 -34.89
N ALA A 463 1.94 0.19 -33.83
CA ALA A 463 0.56 -0.30 -33.84
C ALA A 463 -0.44 0.75 -33.31
#